data_2b609f50b5a7d0bf04ac3200508b94c0
#
_entry.id   2b609f50b5a7d0bf04ac3200508b94c0
#
_cell.length_a   1.000
_cell.length_b   1.000
_cell.length_c   1.000
_cell.angle_alpha   90.00
_cell.angle_beta   90.00
_cell.angle_gamma   90.00
#
_symmetry.space_group_name_H-M   'P 1'
#
loop_
_entity.id
_entity.type
_entity.pdbx_description
1 polymer ?
#
loop_
_entity_poly.entity_id
_entity_poly.type
_entity_poly.pdbx_seq_one_letter_code
_entity_poly.pdbx_strand_id
1 'polypeptide(L)'
;MILFMSTWFAQSAIANGSTDFVVKMPETKSAQSLQSSGTASTPLPSQLIIPKLHIKAFIKGMGLTNQGEMSVPDNGHDVAWFKLGARPGEEGNAVIAGHVDDQKGPAIFYHLDKLTKGDEIFVTDQQGDQLTFVVTNKASYPRDSAPIREIFGPTFQHQLNLITCTGTFDHKQKTHERRLVIYTSLRPEKTADVSH
;
A
#
# COMPACT_ATOMS: atom_id res chain seq x y z
N MET A 1 47.54 -19.62 -37.72
CA MET A 1 47.16 -19.36 -36.34
C MET A 1 46.46 -18.00 -36.32
N ILE A 2 45.13 -18.04 -36.46
CA ILE A 2 44.30 -16.84 -36.63
C ILE A 2 43.50 -16.68 -35.35
N LEU A 3 43.80 -15.55 -34.61
CA LEU A 3 43.08 -15.14 -33.41
C LEU A 3 41.77 -14.44 -33.80
N PHE A 4 40.64 -15.00 -33.40
CA PHE A 4 39.34 -14.30 -33.44
C PHE A 4 39.21 -13.48 -32.15
N MET A 5 39.21 -12.15 -32.28
CA MET A 5 38.77 -11.20 -31.28
C MET A 5 37.29 -11.06 -31.33
N SER A 6 36.59 -11.59 -30.32
CA SER A 6 35.14 -11.36 -30.12
C SER A 6 34.93 -10.03 -29.38
N THR A 7 34.45 -9.04 -30.11
CA THR A 7 34.01 -7.76 -29.53
C THR A 7 32.63 -7.96 -28.87
N TRP A 8 32.59 -7.87 -27.54
CA TRP A 8 31.35 -7.77 -26.78
C TRP A 8 30.81 -6.33 -26.88
N PHE A 9 29.72 -6.15 -27.60
CA PHE A 9 28.91 -4.92 -27.51
C PHE A 9 28.09 -5.00 -26.25
N ALA A 10 28.43 -4.18 -25.26
CA ALA A 10 27.59 -3.94 -24.11
C ALA A 10 26.43 -3.01 -24.53
N GLN A 11 25.24 -3.58 -24.63
CA GLN A 11 24.02 -2.83 -24.89
C GLN A 11 23.59 -2.19 -23.59
N SER A 12 23.79 -0.88 -23.46
CA SER A 12 23.30 -0.08 -22.33
C SER A 12 21.78 0.02 -22.44
N ALA A 13 21.05 -0.77 -21.66
CA ALA A 13 19.64 -0.58 -21.45
C ALA A 13 19.42 0.70 -20.63
N ILE A 14 18.81 1.70 -21.24
CA ILE A 14 18.34 2.91 -20.55
C ILE A 14 17.11 2.49 -19.75
N ALA A 15 17.30 2.23 -18.44
CA ALA A 15 16.20 1.98 -17.53
C ALA A 15 15.52 3.32 -17.22
N ASN A 16 14.29 3.49 -17.71
CA ASN A 16 13.39 4.55 -17.29
C ASN A 16 13.13 4.35 -15.78
N GLY A 17 13.59 5.29 -14.96
CA GLY A 17 13.44 5.23 -13.51
C GLY A 17 12.03 5.57 -13.10
N SER A 18 11.17 4.55 -13.01
CA SER A 18 9.98 4.62 -12.16
C SER A 18 10.43 4.36 -10.72
N THR A 19 10.13 5.29 -9.83
CA THR A 19 10.36 5.13 -8.40
C THR A 19 9.29 4.21 -7.82
N ASP A 20 9.48 2.89 -8.00
CA ASP A 20 8.54 1.90 -7.53
C ASP A 20 8.69 1.67 -6.02
N PHE A 21 7.56 1.54 -5.36
CA PHE A 21 7.45 1.27 -3.93
C PHE A 21 7.82 -0.20 -3.67
N VAL A 22 9.06 -0.42 -3.22
CA VAL A 22 9.62 -1.76 -3.06
C VAL A 22 9.18 -2.39 -1.75
N VAL A 23 8.20 -3.28 -1.83
CA VAL A 23 7.96 -4.33 -0.85
C VAL A 23 8.05 -5.67 -1.59
N LYS A 24 9.20 -6.33 -1.50
CA LYS A 24 9.41 -7.64 -2.13
C LYS A 24 8.61 -8.72 -1.39
N MET A 25 7.66 -9.34 -2.07
CA MET A 25 6.82 -10.42 -1.53
C MET A 25 7.52 -11.79 -1.71
N PRO A 26 7.42 -12.72 -0.75
CA PRO A 26 7.91 -14.08 -0.95
C PRO A 26 7.07 -14.81 -2.01
N GLU A 27 7.72 -15.56 -2.89
CA GLU A 27 7.06 -16.40 -3.89
C GLU A 27 6.26 -17.51 -3.20
N THR A 28 4.94 -17.37 -3.17
CA THR A 28 4.03 -18.44 -2.75
C THR A 28 3.57 -19.21 -3.97
N LYS A 29 4.00 -20.46 -4.08
CA LYS A 29 3.46 -21.42 -5.05
C LYS A 29 1.97 -21.66 -4.75
N SER A 30 1.17 -21.49 -5.81
CA SER A 30 -0.20 -21.98 -5.97
C SER A 30 -1.26 -21.44 -5.00
N ALA A 31 -1.90 -20.33 -5.39
CA ALA A 31 -3.24 -20.01 -4.89
C ALA A 31 -4.27 -20.91 -5.60
N GLN A 32 -4.66 -22.02 -4.97
CA GLN A 32 -5.90 -22.72 -5.31
C GLN A 32 -7.06 -21.80 -4.95
N SER A 33 -7.88 -21.46 -5.91
CA SER A 33 -9.12 -20.72 -5.74
C SER A 33 -10.07 -21.51 -4.84
N LEU A 34 -10.17 -21.13 -3.57
CA LEU A 34 -11.30 -21.49 -2.74
C LEU A 34 -12.48 -20.66 -3.21
N GLN A 35 -13.39 -21.28 -3.94
CA GLN A 35 -14.70 -20.72 -4.25
C GLN A 35 -15.47 -20.59 -2.92
N SER A 36 -15.48 -19.38 -2.40
CA SER A 36 -16.27 -18.97 -1.24
C SER A 36 -17.71 -18.77 -1.67
N SER A 37 -18.60 -19.54 -1.08
CA SER A 37 -20.05 -19.42 -1.17
C SER A 37 -20.52 -17.99 -0.85
N GLY A 38 -21.21 -17.38 -1.79
CA GLY A 38 -22.23 -16.32 -1.72
C GLY A 38 -22.25 -15.31 -0.58
N THR A 39 -21.12 -14.62 -0.29
CA THR A 39 -21.15 -13.34 0.44
C THR A 39 -21.06 -12.23 -0.59
N ALA A 40 -21.99 -11.27 -0.50
CA ALA A 40 -21.94 -10.07 -1.33
C ALA A 40 -20.53 -9.46 -1.18
N SER A 41 -19.79 -9.36 -2.30
CA SER A 41 -18.42 -8.86 -2.25
C SER A 41 -18.43 -7.41 -1.81
N THR A 42 -17.65 -7.06 -0.80
CA THR A 42 -17.45 -5.67 -0.36
C THR A 42 -17.16 -4.78 -1.58
N PRO A 43 -17.81 -3.63 -1.71
CA PRO A 43 -17.60 -2.74 -2.85
C PRO A 43 -16.15 -2.29 -2.99
N LEU A 44 -15.76 -1.88 -4.21
CA LEU A 44 -14.39 -1.43 -4.46
C LEU A 44 -14.15 -0.07 -3.81
N PRO A 45 -13.03 0.13 -3.12
CA PRO A 45 -12.68 1.41 -2.54
C PRO A 45 -12.44 2.46 -3.64
N SER A 46 -12.90 3.68 -3.43
CA SER A 46 -12.80 4.78 -4.40
C SER A 46 -12.01 5.98 -3.87
N GLN A 47 -12.14 6.30 -2.58
CA GLN A 47 -11.54 7.49 -2.00
C GLN A 47 -11.01 7.24 -0.59
N LEU A 48 -9.81 7.76 -0.30
CA LEU A 48 -9.19 7.83 1.02
C LEU A 48 -9.30 9.26 1.55
N ILE A 49 -9.74 9.40 2.81
CA ILE A 49 -9.82 10.69 3.50
C ILE A 49 -9.13 10.58 4.85
N ILE A 50 -8.19 11.49 5.14
CA ILE A 50 -7.50 11.58 6.43
C ILE A 50 -7.61 13.03 6.90
N PRO A 51 -8.63 13.37 7.73
CA PRO A 51 -8.93 14.76 8.10
C PRO A 51 -7.76 15.47 8.77
N LYS A 52 -7.07 14.80 9.70
CA LYS A 52 -5.92 15.35 10.43
C LYS A 52 -4.79 15.82 9.50
N LEU A 53 -4.64 15.22 8.34
CA LEU A 53 -3.60 15.55 7.37
C LEU A 53 -4.15 16.36 6.18
N HIS A 54 -5.44 16.69 6.17
CA HIS A 54 -6.14 17.32 5.05
C HIS A 54 -6.00 16.53 3.74
N ILE A 55 -5.91 15.20 3.83
CA ILE A 55 -5.79 14.32 2.68
C ILE A 55 -7.18 13.92 2.17
N LYS A 56 -7.35 14.03 0.85
CA LYS A 56 -8.46 13.48 0.08
C LYS A 56 -7.88 12.98 -1.24
N ALA A 57 -7.78 11.66 -1.42
CA ALA A 57 -7.10 11.02 -2.55
C ALA A 57 -7.98 9.97 -3.21
N PHE A 58 -7.86 9.81 -4.53
CA PHE A 58 -8.46 8.68 -5.23
C PHE A 58 -7.67 7.40 -4.98
N ILE A 59 -8.39 6.29 -4.82
CA ILE A 59 -7.81 4.96 -4.62
C ILE A 59 -7.84 4.22 -5.96
N LYS A 60 -6.67 3.74 -6.40
CA LYS A 60 -6.52 2.87 -7.58
C LYS A 60 -6.18 1.45 -7.14
N GLY A 61 -6.93 0.47 -7.62
CA GLY A 61 -6.61 -0.94 -7.38
C GLY A 61 -5.39 -1.35 -8.20
N MET A 62 -4.26 -1.60 -7.55
CA MET A 62 -3.01 -1.97 -8.20
C MET A 62 -2.50 -3.34 -7.74
N GLY A 63 -1.69 -3.99 -8.56
CA GLY A 63 -1.11 -5.30 -8.28
C GLY A 63 0.38 -5.21 -7.96
N LEU A 64 1.13 -6.21 -8.44
CA LEU A 64 2.58 -6.26 -8.32
C LEU A 64 3.24 -5.81 -9.63
N THR A 65 4.43 -5.26 -9.51
CA THR A 65 5.37 -5.04 -10.62
C THR A 65 5.97 -6.38 -11.08
N ASN A 66 6.72 -6.36 -12.18
CA ASN A 66 7.47 -7.53 -12.65
C ASN A 66 8.55 -7.99 -11.66
N GLN A 67 8.95 -7.10 -10.72
CA GLN A 67 9.91 -7.38 -9.66
C GLN A 67 9.26 -7.95 -8.38
N GLY A 68 7.93 -8.12 -8.38
CA GLY A 68 7.17 -8.62 -7.22
C GLY A 68 6.91 -7.57 -6.14
N GLU A 69 6.98 -6.29 -6.48
CA GLU A 69 6.74 -5.17 -5.57
C GLU A 69 5.32 -4.64 -5.75
N MET A 70 4.72 -4.07 -4.70
CA MET A 70 3.42 -3.43 -4.82
C MET A 70 3.54 -2.18 -5.71
N SER A 71 2.76 -2.14 -6.79
CA SER A 71 2.68 -0.97 -7.66
C SER A 71 1.95 0.19 -6.99
N VAL A 72 2.37 1.41 -7.28
CA VAL A 72 1.72 2.67 -6.87
C VAL A 72 1.45 3.56 -8.09
N PRO A 73 0.50 4.52 -8.02
CA PRO A 73 0.28 5.47 -9.12
C PRO A 73 1.53 6.30 -9.44
N ASP A 74 1.74 6.64 -10.70
CA ASP A 74 2.89 7.46 -11.15
C ASP A 74 2.79 8.94 -10.74
N ASN A 75 1.68 9.35 -10.12
CA ASN A 75 1.49 10.70 -9.63
C ASN A 75 1.57 10.76 -8.09
N GLY A 76 1.98 11.90 -7.56
CA GLY A 76 2.11 12.14 -6.13
C GLY A 76 0.78 12.38 -5.37
N HIS A 77 -0.40 12.24 -6.00
CA HIS A 77 -1.69 12.67 -5.45
C HIS A 77 -2.66 11.52 -5.18
N ASP A 78 -2.59 10.43 -5.93
CA ASP A 78 -3.42 9.25 -5.77
C ASP A 78 -2.72 8.20 -4.91
N VAL A 79 -3.50 7.24 -4.39
CA VAL A 79 -3.00 6.12 -3.61
C VAL A 79 -3.36 4.78 -4.27
N ALA A 80 -2.57 3.75 -4.02
CA ALA A 80 -2.82 2.40 -4.49
C ALA A 80 -3.45 1.55 -3.39
N TRP A 81 -4.56 0.88 -3.65
CA TRP A 81 -4.99 -0.28 -2.88
C TRP A 81 -4.39 -1.55 -3.51
N PHE A 82 -3.82 -2.42 -2.67
CA PHE A 82 -3.28 -3.72 -3.08
C PHE A 82 -4.43 -4.68 -3.41
N LYS A 83 -4.83 -4.74 -4.68
CA LYS A 83 -6.01 -5.50 -5.14
C LYS A 83 -5.91 -7.02 -5.04
N LEU A 84 -4.73 -7.56 -4.73
CA LEU A 84 -4.49 -8.99 -4.50
C LEU A 84 -4.66 -9.39 -3.02
N GLY A 85 -4.85 -8.42 -2.13
CA GLY A 85 -5.17 -8.60 -0.71
C GLY A 85 -6.64 -8.34 -0.40
N ALA A 86 -6.96 -8.25 0.89
CA ALA A 86 -8.30 -7.92 1.36
C ALA A 86 -8.77 -6.54 0.85
N ARG A 87 -10.06 -6.37 0.65
CA ARG A 87 -10.67 -5.05 0.46
C ARG A 87 -10.82 -4.34 1.79
N PRO A 88 -10.74 -3.00 1.83
CA PRO A 88 -11.12 -2.27 3.04
C PRO A 88 -12.51 -2.71 3.52
N GLY A 89 -12.60 -3.10 4.79
CA GLY A 89 -13.84 -3.62 5.39
C GLY A 89 -13.98 -5.14 5.38
N GLU A 90 -13.24 -5.89 4.57
CA GLU A 90 -13.19 -7.34 4.64
C GLU A 90 -12.29 -7.82 5.80
N GLU A 91 -12.49 -9.06 6.22
CA GLU A 91 -11.57 -9.75 7.11
C GLU A 91 -10.21 -9.89 6.41
N GLY A 92 -9.14 -9.47 7.08
CA GLY A 92 -7.80 -9.44 6.52
C GLY A 92 -7.11 -8.08 6.65
N ASN A 93 -5.91 -8.01 6.08
CA ASN A 93 -5.14 -6.77 5.95
C ASN A 93 -5.40 -6.13 4.57
N ALA A 94 -6.24 -5.11 4.52
CA ALA A 94 -6.27 -4.21 3.38
C ALA A 94 -5.03 -3.30 3.42
N VAL A 95 -4.38 -3.09 2.28
CA VAL A 95 -3.17 -2.27 2.22
C VAL A 95 -3.35 -1.14 1.22
N ILE A 96 -3.06 0.09 1.65
CA ILE A 96 -3.03 1.27 0.79
C ILE A 96 -1.64 1.89 0.86
N ALA A 97 -1.01 2.06 -0.30
CA ALA A 97 0.31 2.68 -0.44
C ALA A 97 0.22 4.03 -1.17
N GLY A 98 1.10 4.97 -0.81
CA GLY A 98 1.24 6.25 -1.46
C GLY A 98 2.66 6.80 -1.34
N HIS A 99 3.02 7.72 -2.23
CA HIS A 99 4.33 8.34 -2.24
C HIS A 99 4.54 9.29 -1.05
N VAL A 100 5.75 9.32 -0.51
CA VAL A 100 6.20 10.33 0.47
C VAL A 100 6.60 11.62 -0.24
N ASP A 101 7.29 11.50 -1.36
CA ASP A 101 7.75 12.61 -2.21
C ASP A 101 7.85 12.16 -3.68
N ASP A 102 8.03 13.11 -4.56
CA ASP A 102 8.35 12.92 -5.96
C ASP A 102 9.37 13.99 -6.43
N GLN A 103 9.66 14.04 -7.72
CA GLN A 103 10.58 15.03 -8.29
C GLN A 103 10.12 16.49 -8.12
N LYS A 104 8.85 16.73 -7.78
CA LYS A 104 8.25 18.06 -7.61
C LYS A 104 8.19 18.48 -6.14
N GLY A 105 8.45 17.54 -5.20
CA GLY A 105 8.43 17.79 -3.76
C GLY A 105 7.56 16.81 -2.97
N PRO A 106 6.97 17.25 -1.85
CA PRO A 106 6.12 16.44 -0.99
C PRO A 106 4.92 15.84 -1.73
N ALA A 107 4.70 14.52 -1.57
CA ALA A 107 3.57 13.81 -2.15
C ALA A 107 2.48 13.51 -1.09
N ILE A 108 1.48 12.71 -1.48
CA ILE A 108 0.24 12.53 -0.71
C ILE A 108 0.48 12.02 0.73
N PHE A 109 1.49 11.17 0.95
CA PHE A 109 1.82 10.62 2.27
C PHE A 109 3.05 11.25 2.94
N TYR A 110 3.46 12.45 2.49
CA TYR A 110 4.60 13.16 3.07
C TYR A 110 4.49 13.38 4.59
N HIS A 111 3.29 13.63 5.08
CA HIS A 111 3.00 13.87 6.49
C HIS A 111 2.35 12.68 7.21
N LEU A 112 2.43 11.46 6.65
CA LEU A 112 1.80 10.29 7.24
C LEU A 112 2.35 9.96 8.64
N ASP A 113 3.58 10.35 8.91
CA ASP A 113 4.25 10.23 10.21
C ASP A 113 3.57 11.02 11.35
N LYS A 114 2.77 12.04 11.04
CA LYS A 114 2.01 12.84 12.01
C LYS A 114 0.78 12.13 12.58
N LEU A 115 0.37 11.01 11.98
CA LEU A 115 -0.72 10.19 12.52
C LEU A 115 -0.31 9.57 13.85
N THR A 116 -1.26 9.50 14.76
CA THR A 116 -1.11 8.96 16.12
C THR A 116 -2.28 8.04 16.45
N LYS A 117 -2.11 7.16 17.41
CA LYS A 117 -3.18 6.26 17.88
C LYS A 117 -4.45 7.05 18.21
N GLY A 118 -5.58 6.58 17.69
CA GLY A 118 -6.90 7.20 17.85
C GLY A 118 -7.31 8.11 16.68
N ASP A 119 -6.40 8.49 15.78
CA ASP A 119 -6.77 9.25 14.58
C ASP A 119 -7.64 8.44 13.65
N GLU A 120 -8.55 9.11 12.96
CA GLU A 120 -9.52 8.48 12.07
C GLU A 120 -9.09 8.61 10.61
N ILE A 121 -9.36 7.53 9.88
CA ILE A 121 -9.15 7.40 8.44
C ILE A 121 -10.43 6.88 7.84
N PHE A 122 -10.90 7.51 6.78
CA PHE A 122 -12.11 7.11 6.07
C PHE A 122 -11.78 6.55 4.71
N VAL A 123 -12.44 5.46 4.37
CA VAL A 123 -12.45 4.91 3.01
C VAL A 123 -13.86 4.91 2.50
N THR A 124 -14.10 5.62 1.40
CA THR A 124 -15.39 5.62 0.71
C THR A 124 -15.31 4.66 -0.47
N ASP A 125 -16.33 3.88 -0.69
CA ASP A 125 -16.43 2.98 -1.83
C ASP A 125 -17.07 3.65 -3.07
N GLN A 126 -17.30 2.87 -4.11
CA GLN A 126 -17.92 3.35 -5.36
C GLN A 126 -19.43 3.63 -5.23
N GLN A 127 -20.09 3.11 -4.20
CA GLN A 127 -21.49 3.35 -3.89
C GLN A 127 -21.68 4.62 -3.02
N GLY A 128 -20.62 5.12 -2.43
CA GLY A 128 -20.62 6.27 -1.53
C GLY A 128 -20.68 5.88 -0.05
N ASP A 129 -20.69 4.58 0.28
CA ASP A 129 -20.63 4.10 1.65
C ASP A 129 -19.23 4.33 2.24
N GLN A 130 -19.20 4.77 3.50
CA GLN A 130 -17.98 5.16 4.17
C GLN A 130 -17.65 4.24 5.34
N LEU A 131 -16.45 3.67 5.30
CA LEU A 131 -15.86 2.93 6.39
C LEU A 131 -14.95 3.83 7.22
N THR A 132 -14.97 3.67 8.55
CA THR A 132 -14.10 4.39 9.47
C THR A 132 -13.06 3.44 10.07
N PHE A 133 -11.81 3.76 9.87
CA PHE A 133 -10.67 3.07 10.48
C PHE A 133 -10.02 3.96 11.53
N VAL A 134 -9.55 3.35 12.63
CA VAL A 134 -8.88 4.06 13.71
C VAL A 134 -7.44 3.59 13.81
N VAL A 135 -6.50 4.52 13.86
CA VAL A 135 -5.08 4.22 14.02
C VAL A 135 -4.85 3.51 15.35
N THR A 136 -4.24 2.33 15.30
CA THR A 136 -3.90 1.50 16.47
C THR A 136 -2.42 1.55 16.79
N ASN A 137 -1.56 1.57 15.75
CA ASN A 137 -0.10 1.58 15.89
C ASN A 137 0.57 2.27 14.70
N LYS A 138 1.82 2.65 14.90
CA LYS A 138 2.69 3.21 13.87
C LYS A 138 4.10 2.64 14.04
N ALA A 139 4.70 2.15 12.97
CA ALA A 139 6.06 1.61 13.00
C ALA A 139 6.83 1.96 11.72
N SER A 140 8.15 2.08 11.85
CA SER A 140 9.04 2.29 10.72
C SER A 140 10.07 1.16 10.66
N TYR A 141 10.20 0.52 9.51
CA TYR A 141 11.05 -0.63 9.28
C TYR A 141 12.13 -0.31 8.24
N PRO A 142 13.33 -0.89 8.31
CA PRO A 142 14.23 -0.90 7.18
C PRO A 142 13.52 -1.55 5.97
N ARG A 143 13.76 -1.02 4.78
CA ARG A 143 13.09 -1.47 3.53
C ARG A 143 13.13 -2.99 3.35
N ASP A 144 14.31 -3.60 3.61
CA ASP A 144 14.58 -5.01 3.31
C ASP A 144 14.16 -5.97 4.45
N SER A 145 13.65 -5.44 5.57
CA SER A 145 13.23 -6.21 6.74
C SER A 145 11.86 -5.84 7.29
N ALA A 146 11.03 -5.19 6.47
CA ALA A 146 9.64 -4.94 6.82
C ALA A 146 8.88 -6.27 7.02
N PRO A 147 8.04 -6.41 8.07
CA PRO A 147 7.33 -7.65 8.38
C PRO A 147 6.15 -7.86 7.41
N ILE A 148 6.46 -8.34 6.20
CA ILE A 148 5.51 -8.49 5.08
C ILE A 148 4.27 -9.29 5.49
N ARG A 149 4.45 -10.37 6.28
CA ARG A 149 3.33 -11.20 6.72
C ARG A 149 2.37 -10.46 7.66
N GLU A 150 2.90 -9.58 8.50
CA GLU A 150 2.09 -8.76 9.41
C GLU A 150 1.34 -7.66 8.65
N ILE A 151 1.97 -7.10 7.61
CA ILE A 151 1.42 -5.98 6.84
C ILE A 151 0.39 -6.44 5.81
N PHE A 152 0.66 -7.55 5.09
CA PHE A 152 -0.11 -8.01 3.94
C PHE A 152 -0.78 -9.38 4.14
N GLY A 153 -0.33 -10.15 5.14
CA GLY A 153 -0.77 -11.52 5.36
C GLY A 153 -2.20 -11.61 5.92
N PRO A 154 -2.75 -12.83 6.02
CA PRO A 154 -4.09 -13.05 6.53
C PRO A 154 -4.19 -12.73 8.03
N THR A 155 -5.32 -12.20 8.45
CA THR A 155 -5.75 -12.01 9.84
C THR A 155 -7.26 -12.13 9.90
N PHE A 156 -7.80 -12.47 11.07
CA PHE A 156 -9.25 -12.48 11.35
C PHE A 156 -9.79 -11.09 11.73
N GLN A 157 -8.94 -10.07 11.72
CA GLN A 157 -9.34 -8.69 12.00
C GLN A 157 -9.66 -7.95 10.69
N HIS A 158 -10.51 -6.93 10.75
CA HIS A 158 -10.76 -6.01 9.66
C HIS A 158 -9.77 -4.83 9.77
N GLN A 159 -8.63 -4.93 9.08
CA GLN A 159 -7.54 -3.96 9.19
C GLN A 159 -7.32 -3.20 7.88
N LEU A 160 -6.85 -1.96 8.02
CA LEU A 160 -6.33 -1.16 6.94
C LEU A 160 -4.93 -0.69 7.32
N ASN A 161 -3.93 -1.05 6.52
CA ASN A 161 -2.55 -0.63 6.71
C ASN A 161 -2.19 0.42 5.66
N LEU A 162 -1.76 1.62 6.08
CA LEU A 162 -1.22 2.63 5.17
C LEU A 162 0.29 2.53 5.14
N ILE A 163 0.89 2.59 3.94
CA ILE A 163 2.34 2.43 3.77
C ILE A 163 2.90 3.56 2.91
N THR A 164 4.05 4.09 3.33
CA THR A 164 4.86 5.02 2.53
C THR A 164 6.35 4.80 2.74
N CYS A 165 7.15 5.40 1.88
CA CYS A 165 8.58 5.50 2.08
C CYS A 165 8.90 6.48 3.21
N THR A 166 10.06 6.34 3.86
CA THR A 166 10.57 7.27 4.88
C THR A 166 12.08 7.07 5.09
N GLY A 167 12.70 7.95 5.86
CA GLY A 167 14.16 7.93 6.08
C GLY A 167 14.93 8.60 4.95
N THR A 168 16.25 8.39 4.91
CA THR A 168 17.14 8.97 3.91
C THR A 168 16.87 8.39 2.53
N PHE A 169 16.93 9.23 1.50
CA PHE A 169 16.85 8.78 0.12
C PHE A 169 18.19 8.16 -0.32
N ASP A 170 18.17 6.90 -0.70
CA ASP A 170 19.32 6.18 -1.26
C ASP A 170 19.40 6.43 -2.78
N HIS A 171 20.33 7.28 -3.19
CA HIS A 171 20.52 7.63 -4.61
C HIS A 171 20.99 6.45 -5.48
N LYS A 172 21.63 5.42 -4.88
CA LYS A 172 22.08 4.23 -5.61
C LYS A 172 20.90 3.30 -5.90
N GLN A 173 20.03 3.12 -4.91
CA GLN A 173 18.84 2.27 -5.00
C GLN A 173 17.61 3.04 -5.53
N LYS A 174 17.73 4.37 -5.66
CA LYS A 174 16.65 5.28 -6.11
C LYS A 174 15.36 5.13 -5.27
N THR A 175 15.51 4.95 -3.97
CA THR A 175 14.38 4.81 -3.03
C THR A 175 14.82 5.19 -1.61
N HIS A 176 13.87 5.37 -0.70
CA HIS A 176 14.17 5.62 0.71
C HIS A 176 14.54 4.32 1.44
N GLU A 177 15.38 4.46 2.47
CA GLU A 177 15.93 3.34 3.26
C GLU A 177 14.87 2.61 4.10
N ARG A 178 13.76 3.25 4.39
CA ARG A 178 12.76 2.75 5.34
C ARG A 178 11.35 2.79 4.77
N ARG A 179 10.46 2.03 5.42
CA ARG A 179 9.00 2.04 5.17
C ARG A 179 8.28 2.41 6.46
N LEU A 180 7.43 3.40 6.39
CA LEU A 180 6.51 3.76 7.47
C LEU A 180 5.20 3.03 7.25
N VAL A 181 4.71 2.37 8.29
CA VAL A 181 3.43 1.67 8.30
C VAL A 181 2.54 2.23 9.39
N ILE A 182 1.32 2.61 9.03
CA ILE A 182 0.25 2.97 9.96
C ILE A 182 -0.73 1.81 10.00
N TYR A 183 -0.86 1.19 11.14
CA TYR A 183 -1.80 0.10 11.39
C TYR A 183 -3.11 0.66 11.90
N THR A 184 -4.22 0.18 11.37
CA THR A 184 -5.55 0.61 11.79
C THR A 184 -6.48 -0.57 11.95
N SER A 185 -7.57 -0.38 12.67
CA SER A 185 -8.69 -1.33 12.73
C SER A 185 -9.99 -0.65 12.33
N LEU A 186 -10.88 -1.42 11.70
CA LEU A 186 -12.23 -0.96 11.39
C LEU A 186 -12.96 -0.64 12.69
N ARG A 187 -13.60 0.54 12.72
CA ARG A 187 -14.52 0.87 13.81
C ARG A 187 -15.81 0.08 13.62
N PRO A 188 -16.27 -0.69 14.61
CA PRO A 188 -17.60 -1.29 14.54
C PRO A 188 -18.66 -0.20 14.36
N GLU A 189 -19.64 -0.45 13.48
CA GLU A 189 -20.82 0.38 13.41
C GLU A 189 -21.50 0.37 14.80
N LYS A 190 -21.85 1.56 15.31
CA LYS A 190 -22.72 1.63 16.46
C LYS A 190 -24.07 1.05 16.03
N THR A 191 -24.39 -0.16 16.45
CA THR A 191 -25.76 -0.65 16.39
C THR A 191 -26.61 0.41 17.06
N ALA A 192 -27.52 1.02 16.30
CA ALA A 192 -28.50 1.93 16.88
C ALA A 192 -29.22 1.18 17.99
N ASP A 193 -29.08 1.70 19.21
CA ASP A 193 -29.77 1.16 20.37
C ASP A 193 -31.28 1.29 20.08
N VAL A 194 -31.93 0.19 19.73
CA VAL A 194 -33.37 0.14 19.56
C VAL A 194 -33.95 0.19 20.96
N SER A 195 -34.09 1.41 21.48
CA SER A 195 -34.88 1.66 22.71
C SER A 195 -36.30 1.25 22.45
N HIS A 196 -36.70 0.18 23.12
CA HIS A 196 -38.10 -0.24 23.23
C HIS A 196 -38.79 0.57 24.32
#